data_9053d3931bad63b124601e807e05650e
#
_entry.id   9053d3931bad63b124601e807e05650e
#
_cell.length_a   1.000
_cell.length_b   1.000
_cell.length_c   1.000
_cell.angle_alpha   90.00
_cell.angle_beta   90.00
_cell.angle_gamma   90.00
#
_symmetry.space_group_name_H-M   'P 1'
#
loop_
_entity.id
_entity.type
_entity.pdbx_description
1 polymer ?
#
loop_
_entity_poly.entity_id
_entity_poly.type
_entity_poly.pdbx_seq_one_letter_code
_entity_poly.pdbx_strand_id
1 'polypeptide(L)'
;MKKVFLLFMMLSVVILHSCKKDVIMVKNGELVQLNHGDTHQIDAESVSMIRYESSDEYHAQVTQYGLVQANYVGTANILLNNDIEEKIVRVEVKATSNLYEEPDIAFGDTKASVINKLGIPSEDNDNTFLYHDYSSTVSHLMILFEDDRVLSYAVMFDHSYASELTTFIGERYRSLGVIDKYFCYINSMQLADATMMVGLGTYIYNQEVYDVAVYMSGEEVGKLE
;
A
#
# COMPACT_ATOMS: atom_id res chain seq x y z
N MET A 1 55.17 -74.64 -13.75
CA MET A 1 54.78 -73.35 -14.41
C MET A 1 53.45 -72.90 -13.79
N LYS A 2 53.52 -71.94 -12.85
CA LYS A 2 52.35 -71.44 -12.19
C LYS A 2 52.02 -70.10 -12.83
N LYS A 3 50.86 -69.99 -13.49
CA LYS A 3 50.35 -68.79 -14.06
C LYS A 3 49.70 -67.97 -12.91
N VAL A 4 50.29 -66.82 -12.57
CA VAL A 4 49.70 -65.85 -11.68
C VAL A 4 48.72 -65.04 -12.49
N PHE A 5 47.43 -65.13 -12.18
CA PHE A 5 46.36 -64.35 -12.73
C PHE A 5 46.21 -63.05 -11.91
N LEU A 6 46.71 -61.93 -12.42
CA LEU A 6 46.60 -60.66 -11.76
C LEU A 6 45.20 -60.06 -12.09
N LEU A 7 44.29 -60.20 -11.13
CA LEU A 7 42.93 -59.59 -11.22
C LEU A 7 43.05 -58.08 -10.94
N PHE A 8 43.02 -57.29 -12.00
CA PHE A 8 42.94 -55.82 -11.90
C PHE A 8 41.51 -55.43 -11.52
N MET A 9 41.24 -55.27 -10.24
CA MET A 9 39.96 -54.78 -9.74
C MET A 9 39.91 -53.27 -9.97
N MET A 10 39.34 -52.83 -11.12
CA MET A 10 39.00 -51.41 -11.34
C MET A 10 37.91 -51.01 -10.38
N LEU A 11 38.36 -50.33 -9.29
CA LEU A 11 37.48 -49.65 -8.36
C LEU A 11 36.97 -48.38 -9.05
N SER A 12 35.85 -48.50 -9.78
CA SER A 12 35.13 -47.35 -10.31
C SER A 12 34.51 -46.60 -9.14
N VAL A 13 35.21 -45.56 -8.70
CA VAL A 13 34.66 -44.57 -7.77
C VAL A 13 33.57 -43.79 -8.53
N VAL A 14 32.34 -44.26 -8.38
CA VAL A 14 31.16 -43.47 -8.78
C VAL A 14 31.10 -42.26 -7.86
N ILE A 15 31.67 -41.15 -8.30
CA ILE A 15 31.48 -39.87 -7.64
C ILE A 15 30.01 -39.53 -7.88
N LEU A 16 29.17 -39.86 -6.91
CA LEU A 16 27.80 -39.34 -6.84
C LEU A 16 27.95 -37.83 -6.61
N HIS A 17 27.97 -37.09 -7.69
CA HIS A 17 27.73 -35.65 -7.63
C HIS A 17 26.29 -35.52 -7.17
N SER A 18 26.09 -35.43 -5.85
CA SER A 18 24.84 -34.91 -5.31
C SER A 18 24.70 -33.51 -5.86
N CYS A 19 23.92 -33.40 -6.94
CA CYS A 19 23.49 -32.10 -7.46
C CYS A 19 22.64 -31.48 -6.34
N LYS A 20 23.28 -30.76 -5.41
CA LYS A 20 22.52 -29.95 -4.45
C LYS A 20 21.74 -28.95 -5.28
N LYS A 21 20.42 -29.10 -5.29
CA LYS A 21 19.55 -28.12 -5.89
C LYS A 21 19.88 -26.78 -5.23
N ASP A 22 20.15 -25.78 -6.03
CA ASP A 22 20.43 -24.45 -5.54
C ASP A 22 19.11 -23.82 -5.06
N VAL A 23 18.83 -23.97 -3.77
CA VAL A 23 17.61 -23.50 -3.12
C VAL A 23 17.86 -22.16 -2.45
N ILE A 24 16.84 -21.30 -2.48
CA ILE A 24 16.82 -20.07 -1.71
C ILE A 24 16.34 -20.39 -0.30
N MET A 25 17.17 -20.10 0.71
CA MET A 25 16.81 -20.21 2.12
C MET A 25 16.57 -18.80 2.70
N VAL A 26 15.35 -18.52 3.10
CA VAL A 26 14.99 -17.31 3.84
C VAL A 26 15.08 -17.61 5.34
N LYS A 27 15.96 -16.93 6.07
CA LYS A 27 16.26 -17.23 7.48
C LYS A 27 15.37 -16.49 8.46
N ASN A 28 14.94 -15.28 8.11
CA ASN A 28 14.14 -14.41 8.98
C ASN A 28 12.62 -14.44 8.69
N GLY A 29 12.16 -15.53 8.02
CA GLY A 29 10.76 -15.79 7.75
C GLY A 29 10.25 -15.20 6.44
N GLU A 30 9.08 -15.69 6.02
CA GLU A 30 8.42 -15.29 4.76
C GLU A 30 7.34 -14.22 4.98
N LEU A 31 7.13 -13.77 6.22
CA LEU A 31 6.26 -12.65 6.59
C LEU A 31 7.04 -11.62 7.41
N VAL A 32 7.08 -10.40 6.91
CA VAL A 32 7.72 -9.24 7.54
C VAL A 32 6.67 -8.18 7.80
N GLN A 33 6.57 -7.70 9.04
CA GLN A 33 5.66 -6.64 9.44
C GLN A 33 6.46 -5.40 9.83
N LEU A 34 6.17 -4.27 9.20
CA LEU A 34 6.89 -3.00 9.33
C LEU A 34 5.89 -1.87 9.54
N ASN A 35 6.32 -0.78 10.16
CA ASN A 35 5.56 0.46 10.12
C ASN A 35 6.03 1.31 8.93
N HIS A 36 5.25 2.32 8.57
CA HIS A 36 5.64 3.31 7.58
C HIS A 36 7.02 3.90 7.93
N GLY A 37 7.93 3.93 6.95
CA GLY A 37 9.28 4.45 7.09
C GLY A 37 10.33 3.45 7.63
N ASP A 38 9.91 2.29 8.16
CA ASP A 38 10.84 1.27 8.63
C ASP A 38 11.61 0.60 7.48
N THR A 39 12.76 0.01 7.82
CA THR A 39 13.55 -0.82 6.91
C THR A 39 13.78 -2.21 7.47
N HIS A 40 13.90 -3.20 6.58
CA HIS A 40 14.18 -4.59 6.96
C HIS A 40 15.12 -5.25 5.94
N GLN A 41 16.19 -5.89 6.43
CA GLN A 41 17.06 -6.69 5.59
C GLN A 41 16.50 -8.12 5.48
N ILE A 42 16.14 -8.55 4.28
CA ILE A 42 15.82 -9.97 4.02
C ILE A 42 17.13 -10.76 4.13
N ASP A 43 17.19 -11.67 5.11
CA ASP A 43 18.30 -12.60 5.27
C ASP A 43 18.02 -13.87 4.46
N ALA A 44 18.56 -13.91 3.24
CA ALA A 44 18.38 -15.03 2.33
C ALA A 44 19.74 -15.50 1.79
N GLU A 45 19.89 -16.82 1.66
CA GLU A 45 21.10 -17.47 1.13
C GLU A 45 20.76 -18.36 -0.06
N SER A 46 21.64 -18.36 -1.06
CA SER A 46 21.64 -19.22 -2.23
C SER A 46 23.08 -19.37 -2.73
N VAL A 47 23.38 -20.39 -3.51
CA VAL A 47 24.68 -20.54 -4.20
C VAL A 47 24.78 -19.52 -5.33
N SER A 48 23.70 -19.35 -6.11
CA SER A 48 23.58 -18.36 -7.16
C SER A 48 23.12 -17.03 -6.59
N MET A 49 23.38 -15.96 -7.35
CA MET A 49 22.93 -14.61 -6.99
C MET A 49 21.41 -14.53 -6.95
N ILE A 50 20.90 -13.96 -5.87
CA ILE A 50 19.46 -13.70 -5.70
C ILE A 50 19.13 -12.31 -6.28
N ARG A 51 18.11 -12.24 -7.13
CA ARG A 51 17.48 -10.99 -7.55
C ARG A 51 16.23 -10.77 -6.71
N TYR A 52 15.98 -9.53 -6.35
CA TYR A 52 14.85 -9.10 -5.53
C TYR A 52 13.98 -8.15 -6.34
N GLU A 53 12.67 -8.36 -6.32
CA GLU A 53 11.69 -7.53 -7.02
C GLU A 53 10.44 -7.35 -6.14
N SER A 54 9.92 -6.13 -6.06
CA SER A 54 8.65 -5.86 -5.36
C SER A 54 7.47 -5.97 -6.32
N SER A 55 6.41 -6.62 -5.88
CA SER A 55 5.14 -6.63 -6.62
C SER A 55 4.40 -5.30 -6.55
N ASP A 56 4.72 -4.47 -5.55
CA ASP A 56 4.09 -3.17 -5.35
C ASP A 56 5.05 -2.23 -4.58
N GLU A 57 5.77 -1.41 -5.34
CA GLU A 57 6.72 -0.45 -4.79
C GLU A 57 6.05 0.70 -4.02
N TYR A 58 4.74 0.90 -4.20
CA TYR A 58 4.00 1.88 -3.42
C TYR A 58 3.96 1.49 -1.94
N HIS A 59 3.70 0.22 -1.64
CA HIS A 59 3.68 -0.27 -0.27
C HIS A 59 5.09 -0.59 0.25
N ALA A 60 5.91 -1.30 -0.53
CA ALA A 60 7.28 -1.60 -0.12
C ALA A 60 8.23 -1.70 -1.31
N GLN A 61 9.34 -1.00 -1.26
CA GLN A 61 10.46 -1.11 -2.21
C GLN A 61 11.51 -2.09 -1.71
N VAL A 62 12.28 -2.68 -2.62
CA VAL A 62 13.43 -3.53 -2.27
C VAL A 62 14.65 -3.17 -3.11
N THR A 63 15.82 -3.13 -2.49
CA THR A 63 17.08 -2.96 -3.21
C THR A 63 17.56 -4.28 -3.79
N GLN A 64 18.52 -4.21 -4.73
CA GLN A 64 19.21 -5.39 -5.30
C GLN A 64 19.92 -6.26 -4.25
N TYR A 65 20.09 -5.77 -3.02
CA TYR A 65 20.71 -6.49 -1.91
C TYR A 65 19.70 -7.01 -0.89
N GLY A 66 18.40 -6.89 -1.16
CA GLY A 66 17.35 -7.40 -0.29
C GLY A 66 17.02 -6.49 0.90
N LEU A 67 17.44 -5.21 0.89
CA LEU A 67 16.98 -4.23 1.88
C LEU A 67 15.61 -3.71 1.47
N VAL A 68 14.59 -4.01 2.26
CA VAL A 68 13.22 -3.55 2.11
C VAL A 68 13.06 -2.19 2.77
N GLN A 69 12.39 -1.26 2.10
CA GLN A 69 11.91 0.01 2.64
C GLN A 69 10.38 -0.03 2.66
N ALA A 70 9.78 0.09 3.85
CA ALA A 70 8.34 0.23 4.02
C ALA A 70 7.90 1.65 3.66
N ASN A 71 7.09 1.81 2.61
CA ASN A 71 6.62 3.10 2.15
C ASN A 71 5.23 3.42 2.73
N TYR A 72 4.15 2.90 2.14
CA TYR A 72 2.78 3.24 2.56
C TYR A 72 2.03 2.01 3.05
N VAL A 73 1.05 2.22 3.94
CA VAL A 73 0.21 1.17 4.54
C VAL A 73 -0.39 0.27 3.47
N GLY A 74 -0.18 -1.03 3.62
CA GLY A 74 -0.65 -2.05 2.70
C GLY A 74 0.26 -3.27 2.65
N THR A 75 0.23 -3.99 1.55
CA THR A 75 0.97 -5.26 1.41
C THR A 75 1.69 -5.31 0.08
N ALA A 76 2.95 -5.72 0.10
CA ALA A 76 3.72 -6.08 -1.09
C ALA A 76 4.33 -7.48 -0.94
N ASN A 77 4.51 -8.17 -2.06
CA ASN A 77 5.28 -9.41 -2.12
C ASN A 77 6.66 -9.11 -2.71
N ILE A 78 7.71 -9.48 -2.00
CA ILE A 78 9.08 -9.42 -2.51
C ILE A 78 9.40 -10.77 -3.11
N LEU A 79 9.58 -10.81 -4.42
CA LEU A 79 10.01 -11.99 -5.15
C LEU A 79 11.54 -12.10 -5.06
N LEU A 80 12.03 -13.25 -4.62
CA LEU A 80 13.42 -13.66 -4.63
C LEU A 80 13.59 -14.69 -5.74
N ASN A 81 14.50 -14.47 -6.68
CA ASN A 81 14.72 -15.36 -7.83
C ASN A 81 16.22 -15.56 -8.07
N ASN A 82 16.68 -16.81 -8.14
CA ASN A 82 18.06 -17.19 -8.45
C ASN A 82 18.21 -17.95 -9.80
N ASP A 83 17.22 -17.83 -10.70
CA ASP A 83 17.09 -18.53 -11.99
C ASP A 83 16.75 -20.03 -11.89
N ILE A 84 16.77 -20.62 -10.70
CA ILE A 84 16.47 -22.04 -10.44
C ILE A 84 15.25 -22.21 -9.56
N GLU A 85 15.07 -21.29 -8.61
CA GLU A 85 13.97 -21.27 -7.66
C GLU A 85 13.47 -19.84 -7.45
N GLU A 86 12.18 -19.76 -7.12
CA GLU A 86 11.53 -18.53 -6.69
C GLU A 86 11.00 -18.69 -5.26
N LYS A 87 11.12 -17.62 -4.47
CA LYS A 87 10.54 -17.48 -3.14
C LYS A 87 9.82 -16.15 -3.02
N ILE A 88 8.84 -16.10 -2.16
CA ILE A 88 8.10 -14.87 -1.85
C ILE A 88 8.26 -14.56 -0.37
N VAL A 89 8.65 -13.33 -0.07
CA VAL A 89 8.56 -12.73 1.25
C VAL A 89 7.44 -11.70 1.23
N ARG A 90 6.40 -11.92 2.01
CA ARG A 90 5.29 -10.99 2.16
C ARG A 90 5.68 -9.89 3.13
N VAL A 91 5.51 -8.65 2.73
CA VAL A 91 5.71 -7.46 3.55
C VAL A 91 4.35 -6.82 3.83
N GLU A 92 4.04 -6.62 5.10
CA GLU A 92 2.86 -5.88 5.57
C GLU A 92 3.33 -4.58 6.21
N VAL A 93 2.99 -3.46 5.58
CA VAL A 93 3.21 -2.13 6.15
C VAL A 93 1.98 -1.76 6.97
N LYS A 94 2.16 -1.67 8.29
CA LYS A 94 1.10 -1.41 9.25
C LYS A 94 0.93 0.08 9.51
N ALA A 95 -0.33 0.48 9.72
CA ALA A 95 -0.66 1.81 10.21
C ALA A 95 -0.32 1.94 11.70
N THR A 96 0.13 3.11 12.11
CA THR A 96 0.21 3.53 13.52
C THR A 96 -1.04 4.31 13.92
N SER A 97 -1.69 5.01 12.98
CA SER A 97 -2.99 5.67 13.18
C SER A 97 -4.14 4.87 12.55
N ASN A 98 -5.20 4.68 13.33
CA ASN A 98 -6.48 4.09 12.92
C ASN A 98 -7.61 5.07 13.23
N LEU A 99 -7.41 6.35 12.86
CA LEU A 99 -8.32 7.46 13.18
C LEU A 99 -9.76 7.19 12.72
N TYR A 100 -9.92 6.67 11.51
CA TYR A 100 -11.21 6.29 10.95
C TYR A 100 -11.07 5.19 9.90
N GLU A 101 -12.18 4.58 9.55
CA GLU A 101 -12.29 3.71 8.39
C GLU A 101 -12.73 4.56 7.19
N GLU A 102 -11.98 4.51 6.10
CA GLU A 102 -12.32 5.25 4.89
C GLU A 102 -13.65 4.74 4.31
N PRO A 103 -14.53 5.65 3.87
CA PRO A 103 -15.85 5.26 3.35
C PRO A 103 -15.73 4.29 2.17
N ASP A 104 -16.52 3.21 2.18
CA ASP A 104 -16.61 2.25 1.06
C ASP A 104 -17.40 2.84 -0.11
N ILE A 105 -16.86 3.90 -0.71
CA ILE A 105 -17.41 4.54 -1.90
C ILE A 105 -16.32 4.70 -2.95
N ALA A 106 -16.66 4.58 -4.22
CA ALA A 106 -15.75 4.79 -5.33
C ALA A 106 -16.19 6.02 -6.14
N PHE A 107 -15.21 6.70 -6.75
CA PHE A 107 -15.50 7.74 -7.73
C PHE A 107 -16.30 7.14 -8.89
N GLY A 108 -17.37 7.83 -9.30
CA GLY A 108 -18.30 7.32 -10.29
C GLY A 108 -19.41 6.41 -9.75
N ASP A 109 -19.42 6.05 -8.45
CA ASP A 109 -20.58 5.39 -7.83
C ASP A 109 -21.83 6.26 -7.97
N THR A 110 -22.99 5.64 -8.23
CA THR A 110 -24.26 6.36 -8.29
C THR A 110 -24.77 6.69 -6.88
N LYS A 111 -25.64 7.70 -6.74
CA LYS A 111 -26.33 8.00 -5.48
C LYS A 111 -27.00 6.76 -4.88
N ALA A 112 -27.64 5.93 -5.72
CA ALA A 112 -28.27 4.70 -5.27
C ALA A 112 -27.25 3.70 -4.71
N SER A 113 -26.06 3.58 -5.33
CA SER A 113 -24.96 2.75 -4.82
C SER A 113 -24.47 3.24 -3.45
N VAL A 114 -24.27 4.55 -3.32
CA VAL A 114 -23.87 5.17 -2.05
C VAL A 114 -24.88 4.92 -0.93
N ILE A 115 -26.18 5.11 -1.21
CA ILE A 115 -27.24 4.83 -0.24
C ILE A 115 -27.24 3.35 0.17
N ASN A 116 -27.03 2.43 -0.77
CA ASN A 116 -26.96 1.00 -0.46
C ASN A 116 -25.76 0.64 0.44
N LYS A 117 -24.62 1.36 0.31
CA LYS A 117 -23.40 1.12 1.09
C LYS A 117 -23.41 1.82 2.44
N LEU A 118 -23.79 3.08 2.47
CA LEU A 118 -23.68 3.94 3.65
C LEU A 118 -25.02 4.21 4.37
N GLY A 119 -26.15 3.82 3.76
CA GLY A 119 -27.48 4.17 4.27
C GLY A 119 -27.98 5.51 3.77
N ILE A 120 -29.14 5.93 4.31
CA ILE A 120 -29.79 7.19 3.93
C ILE A 120 -29.00 8.35 4.51
N PRO A 121 -28.64 9.38 3.70
CA PRO A 121 -27.93 10.57 4.22
C PRO A 121 -28.82 11.37 5.17
N SER A 122 -28.20 12.13 6.06
CA SER A 122 -28.87 13.07 6.96
C SER A 122 -29.50 14.23 6.19
N GLU A 123 -28.79 14.67 5.13
CA GLU A 123 -29.27 15.68 4.17
C GLU A 123 -29.00 15.23 2.74
N ASP A 124 -30.00 15.40 1.89
CA ASP A 124 -29.94 15.16 0.43
C ASP A 124 -30.25 16.47 -0.28
N ASN A 125 -29.21 17.12 -0.80
CA ASN A 125 -29.31 18.39 -1.53
C ASN A 125 -28.84 18.15 -2.96
N ASP A 126 -29.74 18.03 -3.92
CA ASP A 126 -29.52 17.81 -5.36
C ASP A 126 -28.18 17.12 -5.76
N ASN A 127 -27.06 17.79 -5.50
CA ASN A 127 -25.72 17.28 -5.86
C ASN A 127 -24.85 16.90 -4.65
N THR A 128 -25.40 16.87 -3.42
CA THR A 128 -24.62 16.63 -2.23
C THR A 128 -25.37 15.76 -1.24
N PHE A 129 -24.74 14.69 -0.77
CA PHE A 129 -25.18 13.97 0.42
C PHE A 129 -24.33 14.38 1.62
N LEU A 130 -24.97 14.61 2.77
CA LEU A 130 -24.31 14.87 4.02
C LEU A 130 -24.76 13.86 5.08
N TYR A 131 -23.79 13.22 5.72
CA TYR A 131 -23.98 12.34 6.86
C TYR A 131 -23.44 13.03 8.10
N HIS A 132 -24.29 13.35 9.07
CA HIS A 132 -23.89 13.88 10.37
C HIS A 132 -23.48 12.74 11.30
N ASP A 133 -22.56 13.02 12.22
CA ASP A 133 -22.08 12.07 13.22
C ASP A 133 -21.72 10.72 12.59
N TYR A 134 -20.98 10.77 11.45
CA TYR A 134 -20.70 9.60 10.61
C TYR A 134 -20.02 8.46 11.39
N SER A 135 -19.11 8.81 12.31
CA SER A 135 -18.53 7.87 13.27
C SER A 135 -18.15 8.58 14.58
N SER A 136 -17.56 7.84 15.52
CA SER A 136 -17.10 8.43 16.78
C SER A 136 -16.00 9.48 16.63
N THR A 137 -15.28 9.49 15.51
CA THR A 137 -14.17 10.43 15.23
C THR A 137 -14.48 11.35 14.06
N VAL A 138 -15.38 10.93 13.14
CA VAL A 138 -15.77 11.70 11.97
C VAL A 138 -17.07 12.44 12.24
N SER A 139 -17.00 13.77 12.34
CA SER A 139 -18.18 14.63 12.60
C SER A 139 -19.13 14.60 11.40
N HIS A 140 -18.59 14.76 10.19
CA HIS A 140 -19.41 14.76 8.96
C HIS A 140 -18.70 14.06 7.81
N LEU A 141 -19.48 13.36 6.97
CA LEU A 141 -19.07 12.91 5.64
C LEU A 141 -19.92 13.64 4.63
N MET A 142 -19.29 14.40 3.73
CA MET A 142 -19.94 15.10 2.63
C MET A 142 -19.52 14.43 1.31
N ILE A 143 -20.49 14.11 0.45
CA ILE A 143 -20.24 13.50 -0.85
C ILE A 143 -20.83 14.40 -1.92
N LEU A 144 -20.00 14.83 -2.87
CA LEU A 144 -20.39 15.65 -4.00
C LEU A 144 -20.61 14.77 -5.23
N PHE A 145 -21.71 15.01 -5.94
CA PHE A 145 -22.08 14.32 -7.16
C PHE A 145 -22.08 15.26 -8.36
N GLU A 146 -21.65 14.74 -9.50
CA GLU A 146 -21.85 15.31 -10.82
C GLU A 146 -22.54 14.26 -11.69
N ASP A 147 -23.63 14.63 -12.36
CA ASP A 147 -24.44 13.69 -13.20
C ASP A 147 -24.80 12.38 -12.48
N ASP A 148 -25.26 12.49 -11.21
CA ASP A 148 -25.63 11.36 -10.34
C ASP A 148 -24.47 10.41 -9.97
N ARG A 149 -23.23 10.86 -10.16
CA ARG A 149 -22.02 10.08 -9.86
C ARG A 149 -21.11 10.80 -8.88
N VAL A 150 -20.49 10.03 -7.97
CA VAL A 150 -19.53 10.57 -6.98
C VAL A 150 -18.37 11.20 -7.74
N LEU A 151 -18.23 12.52 -7.58
CA LEU A 151 -17.11 13.32 -8.06
C LEU A 151 -15.99 13.41 -7.02
N SER A 152 -16.37 13.74 -5.78
CA SER A 152 -15.47 13.88 -4.65
C SER A 152 -16.18 13.63 -3.33
N TYR A 153 -15.43 13.41 -2.26
CA TYR A 153 -16.00 13.40 -0.91
C TYR A 153 -15.03 14.02 0.10
N ALA A 154 -15.59 14.57 1.18
CA ALA A 154 -14.84 15.19 2.27
C ALA A 154 -15.23 14.54 3.60
N VAL A 155 -14.21 14.13 4.36
CA VAL A 155 -14.35 13.63 5.72
C VAL A 155 -13.93 14.75 6.68
N MET A 156 -14.82 15.16 7.59
CA MET A 156 -14.63 16.30 8.47
C MET A 156 -14.42 15.84 9.91
N PHE A 157 -13.45 16.42 10.54
CA PHE A 157 -13.02 16.10 11.91
C PHE A 157 -13.05 17.33 12.80
N ASP A 158 -13.33 17.13 14.07
CA ASP A 158 -13.03 18.14 15.08
C ASP A 158 -11.54 18.48 15.08
N HIS A 159 -11.20 19.74 15.32
CA HIS A 159 -9.81 20.23 15.29
C HIS A 159 -8.87 19.49 16.27
N SER A 160 -9.40 18.84 17.29
CA SER A 160 -8.62 17.99 18.19
C SER A 160 -7.93 16.81 17.51
N TYR A 161 -8.42 16.39 16.34
CA TYR A 161 -7.89 15.28 15.54
C TYR A 161 -6.87 15.70 14.45
N ALA A 162 -6.55 17.01 14.30
CA ALA A 162 -5.70 17.52 13.21
C ALA A 162 -4.35 16.79 13.07
N SER A 163 -3.67 16.55 14.19
CA SER A 163 -2.37 15.86 14.20
C SER A 163 -2.50 14.40 13.78
N GLU A 164 -3.53 13.71 14.29
CA GLU A 164 -3.77 12.30 13.98
C GLU A 164 -4.22 12.11 12.54
N LEU A 165 -5.04 13.03 12.00
CA LEU A 165 -5.44 13.06 10.59
C LEU A 165 -4.22 13.19 9.67
N THR A 166 -3.28 14.09 10.01
CA THR A 166 -2.04 14.25 9.25
C THR A 166 -1.21 12.95 9.25
N THR A 167 -1.10 12.29 10.38
CA THR A 167 -0.42 10.99 10.52
C THR A 167 -1.14 9.92 9.69
N PHE A 168 -2.47 9.80 9.85
CA PHE A 168 -3.29 8.83 9.14
C PHE A 168 -3.13 8.92 7.62
N ILE A 169 -3.20 10.14 7.07
CA ILE A 169 -3.05 10.39 5.62
C ILE A 169 -1.60 10.15 5.19
N GLY A 170 -0.62 10.65 5.96
CA GLY A 170 0.81 10.52 5.62
C GLY A 170 1.32 9.09 5.57
N GLU A 171 0.76 8.17 6.36
CA GLU A 171 1.11 6.75 6.34
C GLU A 171 0.50 6.00 5.14
N ARG A 172 -0.57 6.54 4.53
CA ARG A 172 -1.32 5.89 3.45
C ARG A 172 -1.05 6.49 2.09
N TYR A 173 -0.70 7.78 2.03
CA TYR A 173 -0.64 8.53 0.79
C TYR A 173 0.67 9.31 0.66
N ARG A 174 1.21 9.33 -0.56
CA ARG A 174 2.44 10.06 -0.88
C ARG A 174 2.19 11.56 -0.93
N SER A 175 2.95 12.32 -0.13
CA SER A 175 2.85 13.79 -0.12
C SER A 175 3.38 14.41 -1.42
N LEU A 176 2.62 15.37 -1.96
CA LEU A 176 3.03 16.29 -3.03
C LEU A 176 3.44 17.68 -2.49
N GLY A 177 3.26 17.91 -1.18
CA GLY A 177 3.43 19.23 -0.58
C GLY A 177 2.17 20.07 -0.64
N VAL A 178 2.36 21.39 -0.62
CA VAL A 178 1.23 22.36 -0.62
C VAL A 178 0.92 22.76 -2.06
N ILE A 179 -0.35 22.57 -2.46
CA ILE A 179 -0.91 23.05 -3.72
C ILE A 179 -2.07 23.97 -3.35
N ASP A 180 -2.03 25.21 -3.82
CA ASP A 180 -2.91 26.30 -3.41
C ASP A 180 -2.83 26.56 -1.90
N LYS A 181 -3.68 26.00 -1.10
CA LYS A 181 -3.71 26.13 0.37
C LYS A 181 -3.90 24.79 1.08
N TYR A 182 -3.90 23.69 0.31
CA TYR A 182 -4.10 22.34 0.81
C TYR A 182 -2.78 21.58 0.83
N PHE A 183 -2.56 20.77 1.86
CA PHE A 183 -1.53 19.73 1.82
C PHE A 183 -2.05 18.57 0.98
N CYS A 184 -1.44 18.32 -0.16
CA CYS A 184 -1.91 17.33 -1.14
C CYS A 184 -1.10 16.04 -1.09
N TYR A 185 -1.81 14.94 -1.28
CA TYR A 185 -1.28 13.58 -1.26
C TYR A 185 -1.90 12.77 -2.40
N ILE A 186 -1.21 11.72 -2.86
CA ILE A 186 -1.68 10.83 -3.93
C ILE A 186 -1.48 9.35 -3.56
N ASN A 187 -2.26 8.49 -4.20
CA ASN A 187 -2.22 7.03 -4.02
C ASN A 187 -1.27 6.33 -5.01
N SER A 188 -0.20 6.97 -5.42
CA SER A 188 0.79 6.42 -6.36
C SER A 188 2.18 6.97 -6.10
N MET A 189 3.24 6.26 -6.55
CA MET A 189 4.61 6.75 -6.54
C MET A 189 4.85 7.84 -7.60
N GLN A 190 4.07 7.88 -8.66
CA GLN A 190 4.15 8.87 -9.73
C GLN A 190 2.82 9.64 -9.86
N LEU A 191 2.89 10.96 -10.10
CA LEU A 191 1.69 11.77 -10.28
C LEU A 191 0.83 11.29 -11.46
N ALA A 192 1.48 10.93 -12.56
CA ALA A 192 0.80 10.45 -13.77
C ALA A 192 0.01 9.14 -13.58
N ASP A 193 0.36 8.33 -12.57
CA ASP A 193 -0.29 7.06 -12.27
C ASP A 193 -1.33 7.18 -11.13
N ALA A 194 -1.49 8.40 -10.57
CA ALA A 194 -2.40 8.63 -9.46
C ALA A 194 -3.86 8.53 -9.93
N THR A 195 -4.63 7.69 -9.28
CA THR A 195 -6.08 7.57 -9.49
C THR A 195 -6.89 8.34 -8.46
N MET A 196 -6.22 8.86 -7.42
CA MET A 196 -6.84 9.62 -6.36
C MET A 196 -5.85 10.64 -5.78
N MET A 197 -6.38 11.81 -5.42
CA MET A 197 -5.70 12.81 -4.61
C MET A 197 -6.47 13.06 -3.31
N VAL A 198 -5.75 13.28 -2.24
CA VAL A 198 -6.30 13.70 -0.94
C VAL A 198 -5.74 15.07 -0.59
N GLY A 199 -6.62 16.05 -0.39
CA GLY A 199 -6.26 17.38 0.10
C GLY A 199 -6.61 17.55 1.58
N LEU A 200 -5.64 17.90 2.42
CA LEU A 200 -5.89 18.29 3.81
C LEU A 200 -6.03 19.80 3.92
N GLY A 201 -7.03 20.25 4.63
CA GLY A 201 -7.29 21.66 4.86
C GLY A 201 -8.30 21.88 5.97
N THR A 202 -8.89 23.08 6.00
CA THR A 202 -9.97 23.41 6.93
C THR A 202 -11.22 23.81 6.16
N TYR A 203 -12.38 23.50 6.72
CA TYR A 203 -13.68 23.86 6.17
C TYR A 203 -14.58 24.43 7.27
N ILE A 204 -15.36 25.47 6.92
CA ILE A 204 -16.33 26.07 7.85
C ILE A 204 -17.72 25.58 7.48
N TYR A 205 -18.34 24.86 8.42
CA TYR A 205 -19.72 24.41 8.29
C TYR A 205 -20.51 24.84 9.53
N ASN A 206 -21.67 25.45 9.34
CA ASN A 206 -22.54 25.97 10.41
C ASN A 206 -21.80 26.83 11.46
N GLN A 207 -20.86 27.68 11.02
CA GLN A 207 -20.00 28.57 11.85
C GLN A 207 -18.95 27.83 12.70
N GLU A 208 -18.81 26.51 12.55
CA GLU A 208 -17.77 25.70 13.15
C GLU A 208 -16.66 25.40 12.16
N VAL A 209 -15.42 25.29 12.63
CA VAL A 209 -14.24 24.98 11.81
C VAL A 209 -13.88 23.50 11.99
N TYR A 210 -13.80 22.79 10.88
CA TYR A 210 -13.41 21.39 10.83
C TYR A 210 -12.10 21.23 10.07
N ASP A 211 -11.24 20.31 10.51
CA ASP A 211 -10.17 19.78 9.67
C ASP A 211 -10.77 18.78 8.70
N VAL A 212 -10.36 18.85 7.43
CA VAL A 212 -10.98 18.01 6.39
C VAL A 212 -9.92 17.27 5.58
N ALA A 213 -10.24 16.03 5.22
CA ALA A 213 -9.61 15.29 4.15
C ALA A 213 -10.58 15.24 2.95
N VAL A 214 -10.21 15.89 1.86
CA VAL A 214 -10.99 15.92 0.62
C VAL A 214 -10.39 14.93 -0.37
N TYR A 215 -11.17 13.94 -0.76
CA TYR A 215 -10.79 12.91 -1.72
C TYR A 215 -11.34 13.27 -3.10
N MET A 216 -10.48 13.28 -4.10
CA MET A 216 -10.80 13.65 -5.48
C MET A 216 -10.27 12.58 -6.43
N SER A 217 -10.98 12.34 -7.55
CA SER A 217 -10.53 11.41 -8.58
C SER A 217 -9.23 11.91 -9.25
N GLY A 218 -8.44 10.98 -9.77
CA GLY A 218 -7.21 11.31 -10.52
C GLY A 218 -7.45 12.16 -11.78
N GLU A 219 -8.65 12.10 -12.37
CA GLU A 219 -9.04 12.95 -13.50
C GLU A 219 -9.07 14.44 -13.12
N GLU A 220 -9.40 14.75 -11.87
CA GLU A 220 -9.36 16.13 -11.35
C GLU A 220 -7.91 16.58 -11.06
N VAL A 221 -7.01 15.65 -10.75
CA VAL A 221 -5.57 15.92 -10.54
C VAL A 221 -4.91 16.43 -11.83
N GLY A 222 -5.23 15.83 -12.98
CA GLY A 222 -4.72 16.26 -14.30
C GLY A 222 -5.17 17.65 -14.75
N LYS A 223 -6.15 18.26 -14.06
CA LYS A 223 -6.59 19.65 -14.32
C LYS A 223 -5.81 20.71 -13.51
N LEU A 224 -4.94 20.25 -12.59
CA LEU A 224 -4.11 21.13 -11.75
C LEU A 224 -2.73 21.44 -12.37
N GLU A 225 -2.43 20.87 -13.55
CA GLU A 225 -1.28 21.22 -14.39
C GLU A 225 -1.69 22.35 -15.38
#